data_f4d13c4b25c59e8328bcaf2918a957dc
#
_entry.id   f4d13c4b25c59e8328bcaf2918a957dc
#
_cell.length_a   1.000
_cell.length_b   1.000
_cell.length_c   1.000
_cell.angle_alpha   90.00
_cell.angle_beta   90.00
_cell.angle_gamma   90.00
#
_symmetry.space_group_name_H-M   'P 1'
#
loop_
_entity.id
_entity.type
_entity.pdbx_description
1 polymer ?
#
loop_
_entity_poly.entity_id
_entity_poly.type
_entity_poly.pdbx_seq_one_letter_code
_entity_poly.pdbx_strand_id
1 'polypeptide(L)'
;MNLSDRERRDLVSQWAFDTRPILGRMHLWLENVEVEWLRGKQTPEFTKNISFMDGRMERLMTMTAAVTALGTQLFGRFGEGKDKTKDELNRVKKDADAISAYAMSESLWYATRQLPENHAVLVCMGEGLMPKVGETKEMGSNPQLGFGRVYARPQVAKWLDGRVTRLLNQKNYGWAEFREDIKNEGITVWGSAIDTLENTSRFAKGKPTGPLTVMHLFNQPLHITKPYEAYMGNLFLPIKVVRKAEEKSVLLDFMTPRKKVIEAIEETYPGIKRKNIHVWTLGGKSREKRLGWLWKQWNDLGVHLVEDGWVLPSGGKAFIDSGTYAPTYLVGTWIDGNKQTQLFLLDGYAASAEAMQAASLTPALDLDGTLVTFTSKFELPIEKERFVMRLKPGQPDFKQKLEELFQKTVDQDTVKKYTRMIMEAREAEMPLHHRVIRAHDFFPEKNWDVAAFSGYMCDDPYTGARGVECIDDQIYRVTTRISTPRAGKRVTFTLRLMEKPKEQRLIFNPLLIRFIYGEDFRTRPVKISDSGRIRNELQTLCSEALEYQSNGKILIRFDRIPPEVISLKDQKILREVLEWYKKHHPIWFHWLDMPS
;
A
#
# COMPACT_ATOMS: atom_id res chain seq x y z
N MET A 1 -21.06 -0.86 -25.93
CA MET A 1 -22.54 -0.87 -25.74
C MET A 1 -23.02 0.56 -25.85
N ASN A 2 -23.89 0.86 -26.83
CA ASN A 2 -24.52 2.18 -26.88
C ASN A 2 -25.72 2.17 -25.94
N LEU A 3 -25.59 2.84 -24.80
CA LEU A 3 -26.68 3.02 -23.83
C LEU A 3 -27.61 4.11 -24.32
N SER A 4 -28.94 3.92 -24.16
CA SER A 4 -29.90 4.98 -24.33
C SER A 4 -29.71 6.08 -23.26
N ASP A 5 -30.23 7.29 -23.50
CA ASP A 5 -30.12 8.39 -22.53
C ASP A 5 -30.78 8.08 -21.18
N ARG A 6 -31.81 7.23 -21.19
CA ARG A 6 -32.45 6.77 -19.96
C ARG A 6 -31.53 5.83 -19.17
N GLU A 7 -30.97 4.81 -19.83
CA GLU A 7 -30.06 3.86 -19.20
C GLU A 7 -28.79 4.57 -18.70
N ARG A 8 -28.32 5.57 -19.42
CA ARG A 8 -27.17 6.39 -18.99
C ARG A 8 -27.51 7.20 -17.74
N ARG A 9 -28.70 7.83 -17.65
CA ARG A 9 -29.15 8.57 -16.47
C ARG A 9 -29.34 7.64 -15.28
N ASP A 10 -29.93 6.45 -15.49
CA ASP A 10 -30.11 5.47 -14.44
C ASP A 10 -28.75 4.97 -13.92
N LEU A 11 -27.79 4.73 -14.82
CA LEU A 11 -26.44 4.35 -14.45
C LEU A 11 -25.74 5.43 -13.62
N VAL A 12 -25.76 6.69 -14.08
CA VAL A 12 -25.21 7.83 -13.33
C VAL A 12 -25.87 7.93 -11.95
N SER A 13 -27.18 7.79 -11.88
CA SER A 13 -27.91 7.83 -10.61
C SER A 13 -27.48 6.72 -9.65
N GLN A 14 -27.22 5.51 -10.15
CA GLN A 14 -26.73 4.39 -9.33
C GLN A 14 -25.31 4.64 -8.78
N TRP A 15 -24.49 5.35 -9.51
CA TRP A 15 -23.11 5.64 -9.16
C TRP A 15 -22.93 7.03 -8.54
N ALA A 16 -24.00 7.82 -8.43
CA ALA A 16 -23.93 9.16 -7.85
C ALA A 16 -23.30 9.10 -6.47
N PHE A 17 -22.16 9.70 -6.36
CA PHE A 17 -21.47 9.93 -5.13
C PHE A 17 -21.88 11.33 -4.66
N ASP A 18 -22.39 11.41 -3.46
CA ASP A 18 -22.81 12.69 -2.88
C ASP A 18 -21.66 13.71 -3.03
N THR A 19 -21.94 14.85 -3.65
CA THR A 19 -20.92 15.85 -3.98
C THR A 19 -20.20 16.32 -2.73
N ARG A 20 -19.09 15.70 -2.44
CA ARG A 20 -18.27 15.98 -1.27
C ARG A 20 -16.99 16.70 -1.71
N PRO A 21 -16.41 17.51 -0.84
CA PRO A 21 -15.16 18.18 -1.18
C PRO A 21 -14.02 17.15 -1.30
N ILE A 22 -13.24 17.25 -2.36
CA ILE A 22 -11.95 16.59 -2.43
C ILE A 22 -10.95 17.51 -1.75
N LEU A 23 -10.19 16.97 -0.78
CA LEU A 23 -9.16 17.71 -0.05
C LEU A 23 -9.68 19.01 0.60
N GLY A 24 -10.98 19.06 0.91
CA GLY A 24 -11.60 20.24 1.53
C GLY A 24 -11.74 21.47 0.60
N ARG A 25 -11.20 21.44 -0.61
CA ARG A 25 -11.15 22.59 -1.52
C ARG A 25 -12.09 22.50 -2.71
N MET A 26 -12.42 21.29 -3.12
CA MET A 26 -13.09 21.05 -4.40
C MET A 26 -14.47 20.43 -4.19
N HIS A 27 -15.38 20.73 -5.10
CA HIS A 27 -16.60 19.97 -5.32
C HIS A 27 -16.41 19.03 -6.49
N LEU A 28 -16.89 17.80 -6.32
CA LEU A 28 -16.87 16.78 -7.35
C LEU A 28 -18.29 16.50 -7.82
N TRP A 29 -18.51 16.58 -9.12
CA TRP A 29 -19.77 16.24 -9.76
C TRP A 29 -19.57 15.08 -10.71
N LEU A 30 -20.43 14.08 -10.60
CA LEU A 30 -20.45 12.95 -11.51
C LEU A 30 -21.27 13.28 -12.73
N GLU A 31 -20.61 13.47 -13.88
CA GLU A 31 -21.26 13.78 -15.16
C GLU A 31 -21.68 12.50 -15.90
N ASN A 32 -20.82 11.48 -15.89
CA ASN A 32 -21.05 10.22 -16.58
C ASN A 32 -20.32 9.05 -15.95
N VAL A 33 -20.84 7.84 -16.17
CA VAL A 33 -20.21 6.58 -15.81
C VAL A 33 -20.33 5.58 -16.96
N GLU A 34 -19.20 4.99 -17.33
CA GLU A 34 -19.13 3.92 -18.31
C GLU A 34 -18.63 2.65 -17.61
N VAL A 35 -19.30 1.53 -17.83
CA VAL A 35 -18.92 0.24 -17.26
C VAL A 35 -18.64 -0.74 -18.39
N GLU A 36 -17.41 -1.24 -18.41
CA GLU A 36 -16.95 -2.27 -19.35
C GLU A 36 -16.62 -3.55 -18.58
N TRP A 37 -17.18 -4.68 -19.05
CA TRP A 37 -16.86 -5.97 -18.51
C TRP A 37 -15.56 -6.49 -19.12
N LEU A 38 -14.58 -6.77 -18.29
CA LEU A 38 -13.33 -7.38 -18.71
C LEU A 38 -13.55 -8.89 -18.82
N ARG A 39 -13.07 -9.51 -19.91
CA ARG A 39 -13.27 -10.93 -20.19
C ARG A 39 -12.74 -11.80 -19.04
N GLY A 40 -13.63 -12.48 -18.36
CA GLY A 40 -13.36 -13.65 -17.54
C GLY A 40 -13.98 -14.89 -18.18
N LYS A 41 -13.91 -16.06 -17.56
CA LYS A 41 -14.68 -17.23 -18.00
C LYS A 41 -16.16 -16.86 -18.00
N GLN A 42 -16.70 -16.52 -19.17
CA GLN A 42 -18.07 -16.04 -19.33
C GLN A 42 -19.04 -17.22 -19.26
N THR A 43 -19.64 -17.41 -18.10
CA THR A 43 -20.92 -18.10 -18.04
C THR A 43 -22.03 -17.07 -17.90
N PRO A 44 -23.23 -17.26 -18.46
CA PRO A 44 -24.36 -16.34 -18.32
C PRO A 44 -24.76 -16.03 -16.87
N GLU A 45 -24.50 -16.95 -15.93
CA GLU A 45 -24.69 -16.76 -14.49
C GLU A 45 -23.69 -15.76 -13.89
N PHE A 46 -22.55 -15.63 -14.50
CA PHE A 46 -21.46 -14.78 -14.07
C PHE A 46 -21.76 -13.28 -14.25
N THR A 47 -22.56 -12.91 -15.26
CA THR A 47 -22.93 -11.52 -15.51
C THR A 47 -23.94 -10.98 -14.50
N LYS A 48 -24.65 -11.85 -13.77
CA LYS A 48 -25.65 -11.44 -12.78
C LYS A 48 -25.07 -11.21 -11.38
N ASN A 49 -23.91 -11.81 -11.05
CA ASN A 49 -23.33 -11.84 -9.70
C ASN A 49 -21.90 -11.28 -9.64
N ILE A 50 -21.65 -10.14 -10.27
CA ILE A 50 -20.33 -9.51 -10.24
C ILE A 50 -20.16 -8.57 -9.05
N SER A 51 -21.19 -8.37 -8.30
CA SER A 51 -21.06 -7.70 -7.02
C SER A 51 -20.40 -8.66 -6.05
N PHE A 52 -19.12 -8.47 -5.84
CA PHE A 52 -18.35 -9.16 -4.79
C PHE A 52 -18.96 -8.86 -3.41
N MET A 53 -19.49 -7.68 -3.26
CA MET A 53 -20.15 -7.17 -2.09
C MET A 53 -21.54 -6.68 -2.46
N ASP A 54 -22.29 -6.21 -1.48
CA ASP A 54 -23.40 -5.31 -1.76
C ASP A 54 -22.94 -4.29 -2.83
N GLY A 55 -23.72 -4.16 -3.88
CA GLY A 55 -23.40 -3.28 -5.02
C GLY A 55 -23.14 -1.83 -4.61
N ARG A 56 -23.62 -1.40 -3.45
CA ARG A 56 -23.28 -0.11 -2.86
C ARG A 56 -21.82 -0.06 -2.43
N MET A 57 -21.29 -1.06 -1.74
CA MET A 57 -19.89 -1.13 -1.33
C MET A 57 -18.98 -1.08 -2.55
N GLU A 58 -19.28 -1.88 -3.57
CA GLU A 58 -18.51 -1.89 -4.82
C GLU A 58 -18.45 -0.49 -5.45
N ARG A 59 -19.59 0.19 -5.57
CA ARG A 59 -19.65 1.55 -6.13
C ARG A 59 -18.87 2.57 -5.31
N LEU A 60 -19.04 2.54 -3.98
CA LEU A 60 -18.35 3.47 -3.08
C LEU A 60 -16.84 3.29 -3.12
N MET A 61 -16.37 2.06 -3.13
CA MET A 61 -14.93 1.77 -3.17
C MET A 61 -14.33 2.08 -4.54
N THR A 62 -15.06 1.83 -5.62
CA THR A 62 -14.62 2.22 -6.97
C THR A 62 -14.52 3.74 -7.10
N MET A 63 -15.49 4.48 -6.58
CA MET A 63 -15.42 5.94 -6.54
C MET A 63 -14.28 6.43 -5.64
N THR A 64 -14.02 5.77 -4.53
CA THR A 64 -12.85 6.06 -3.67
C THR A 64 -11.55 5.94 -4.45
N ALA A 65 -11.38 4.87 -5.23
CA ALA A 65 -10.21 4.70 -6.09
C ALA A 65 -10.11 5.80 -7.16
N ALA A 66 -11.23 6.18 -7.79
CA ALA A 66 -11.27 7.25 -8.77
C ALA A 66 -10.89 8.61 -8.18
N VAL A 67 -11.47 8.96 -7.04
CA VAL A 67 -11.19 10.23 -6.34
C VAL A 67 -9.74 10.28 -5.87
N THR A 68 -9.20 9.17 -5.39
CA THR A 68 -7.80 9.08 -5.00
C THR A 68 -6.88 9.31 -6.19
N ALA A 69 -7.14 8.64 -7.31
CA ALA A 69 -6.35 8.81 -8.53
C ALA A 69 -6.40 10.26 -9.05
N LEU A 70 -7.60 10.84 -9.12
CA LEU A 70 -7.79 12.24 -9.57
C LEU A 70 -7.08 13.21 -8.64
N GLY A 71 -7.33 13.11 -7.32
CA GLY A 71 -6.74 14.02 -6.35
C GLY A 71 -5.21 13.93 -6.32
N THR A 72 -4.66 12.72 -6.44
CA THR A 72 -3.21 12.52 -6.50
C THR A 72 -2.63 13.10 -7.78
N GLN A 73 -3.24 12.85 -8.92
CA GLN A 73 -2.76 13.38 -10.22
C GLN A 73 -2.74 14.91 -10.24
N LEU A 74 -3.76 15.54 -9.67
CA LEU A 74 -3.88 17.01 -9.70
C LEU A 74 -3.04 17.71 -8.64
N PHE A 75 -2.90 17.12 -7.46
CA PHE A 75 -2.30 17.81 -6.31
C PHE A 75 -1.01 17.14 -5.79
N GLY A 76 -0.69 15.94 -6.25
CA GLY A 76 0.44 15.13 -5.77
C GLY A 76 1.81 15.52 -6.33
N ARG A 77 1.93 16.66 -7.03
CA ARG A 77 3.21 17.15 -7.59
C ARG A 77 3.79 16.22 -8.67
N PHE A 78 2.90 15.74 -9.56
CA PHE A 78 3.29 14.88 -10.70
C PHE A 78 4.41 15.52 -11.53
N GLY A 79 5.52 14.80 -11.70
CA GLY A 79 6.65 15.22 -12.52
C GLY A 79 7.60 16.25 -11.89
N GLU A 80 7.28 16.84 -10.75
CA GLU A 80 8.11 17.88 -10.14
C GLU A 80 9.47 17.37 -9.62
N GLY A 81 9.62 16.08 -9.46
CA GLY A 81 10.88 15.44 -9.08
C GLY A 81 11.80 15.08 -10.27
N LYS A 82 11.39 15.40 -11.51
CA LYS A 82 12.19 15.18 -12.70
C LYS A 82 13.46 16.05 -12.63
N ASP A 83 14.61 15.45 -12.90
CA ASP A 83 15.92 16.12 -12.93
C ASP A 83 16.32 16.83 -11.62
N LYS A 84 15.67 16.48 -10.51
CA LYS A 84 15.97 17.00 -9.17
C LYS A 84 17.04 16.17 -8.46
N THR A 85 17.67 16.78 -7.46
CA THR A 85 18.56 16.07 -6.54
C THR A 85 17.84 14.93 -5.83
N LYS A 86 18.58 13.96 -5.30
CA LYS A 86 18.01 12.82 -4.58
C LYS A 86 17.11 13.25 -3.41
N ASP A 87 17.51 14.29 -2.69
CA ASP A 87 16.77 14.76 -1.52
C ASP A 87 15.49 15.50 -1.92
N GLU A 88 15.55 16.32 -2.95
CA GLU A 88 14.36 16.98 -3.52
C GLU A 88 13.39 15.97 -4.09
N LEU A 89 13.87 14.97 -4.87
CA LEU A 89 13.05 13.87 -5.36
C LEU A 89 12.37 13.12 -4.20
N ASN A 90 13.09 12.85 -3.12
CA ASN A 90 12.51 12.18 -1.95
C ASN A 90 11.44 13.04 -1.27
N ARG A 91 11.60 14.37 -1.24
CA ARG A 91 10.53 15.27 -0.76
C ARG A 91 9.28 15.19 -1.63
N VAL A 92 9.43 15.31 -2.96
CA VAL A 92 8.30 15.18 -3.90
C VAL A 92 7.58 13.84 -3.72
N LYS A 93 8.32 12.73 -3.55
CA LYS A 93 7.73 11.43 -3.28
C LYS A 93 6.90 11.42 -1.99
N LYS A 94 7.46 11.94 -0.89
CA LYS A 94 6.77 12.01 0.40
C LYS A 94 5.51 12.86 0.33
N ASP A 95 5.56 13.97 -0.40
CA ASP A 95 4.40 14.84 -0.63
C ASP A 95 3.33 14.12 -1.45
N ALA A 96 3.72 13.43 -2.52
CA ALA A 96 2.80 12.64 -3.33
C ALA A 96 2.12 11.52 -2.53
N ASP A 97 2.88 10.76 -1.74
CA ASP A 97 2.35 9.72 -0.86
C ASP A 97 1.39 10.30 0.18
N ALA A 98 1.72 11.46 0.77
CA ALA A 98 0.86 12.12 1.75
C ALA A 98 -0.46 12.60 1.14
N ILE A 99 -0.40 13.19 -0.04
CA ILE A 99 -1.59 13.70 -0.75
C ILE A 99 -2.50 12.55 -1.20
N SER A 100 -1.92 11.49 -1.74
CA SER A 100 -2.69 10.30 -2.13
C SER A 100 -3.38 9.63 -0.94
N ALA A 101 -2.67 9.50 0.17
CA ALA A 101 -3.22 8.99 1.41
C ALA A 101 -4.35 9.86 1.96
N TYR A 102 -4.19 11.17 1.90
CA TYR A 102 -5.23 12.10 2.32
C TYR A 102 -6.47 11.96 1.44
N ALA A 103 -6.31 11.95 0.13
CA ALA A 103 -7.42 11.81 -0.82
C ALA A 103 -8.20 10.51 -0.58
N MET A 104 -7.51 9.38 -0.39
CA MET A 104 -8.16 8.11 -0.08
C MET A 104 -8.83 8.11 1.30
N SER A 105 -8.16 8.63 2.31
CA SER A 105 -8.70 8.70 3.68
C SER A 105 -9.97 9.54 3.74
N GLU A 106 -9.99 10.68 3.07
CA GLU A 106 -11.17 11.53 2.96
C GLU A 106 -12.31 10.81 2.25
N SER A 107 -12.02 10.19 1.11
CA SER A 107 -13.01 9.44 0.35
C SER A 107 -13.59 8.26 1.13
N LEU A 108 -12.75 7.48 1.81
CA LEU A 108 -13.19 6.38 2.66
C LEU A 108 -14.07 6.86 3.82
N TRP A 109 -13.73 7.99 4.41
CA TRP A 109 -14.49 8.56 5.50
C TRP A 109 -15.91 8.96 5.05
N TYR A 110 -16.06 9.52 3.85
CA TYR A 110 -17.38 9.80 3.26
C TYR A 110 -18.10 8.54 2.80
N ALA A 111 -17.40 7.66 2.09
CA ALA A 111 -17.98 6.44 1.57
C ALA A 111 -18.57 5.56 2.67
N THR A 112 -17.85 5.38 3.76
CA THR A 112 -18.30 4.50 4.84
C THR A 112 -19.50 5.02 5.63
N ARG A 113 -19.78 6.33 5.57
CA ARG A 113 -21.03 6.88 6.12
C ARG A 113 -22.29 6.46 5.36
N GLN A 114 -22.14 6.02 4.13
CA GLN A 114 -23.22 5.54 3.29
C GLN A 114 -23.43 4.02 3.37
N LEU A 115 -22.54 3.32 4.07
CA LEU A 115 -22.66 1.90 4.32
C LEU A 115 -23.76 1.61 5.36
N PRO A 116 -24.21 0.35 5.46
CA PRO A 116 -25.06 -0.08 6.55
C PRO A 116 -24.47 0.30 7.92
N GLU A 117 -25.32 0.50 8.91
CA GLU A 117 -24.92 1.07 10.20
C GLU A 117 -23.87 0.25 10.93
N ASN A 118 -23.90 -1.05 10.75
CA ASN A 118 -22.97 -2.00 11.38
C ASN A 118 -21.77 -2.38 10.51
N HIS A 119 -21.51 -1.68 9.40
CA HIS A 119 -20.35 -1.99 8.54
C HIS A 119 -19.18 -1.07 8.84
N ALA A 120 -17.97 -1.63 8.78
CA ALA A 120 -16.71 -0.91 8.92
C ALA A 120 -15.65 -1.42 7.94
N VAL A 121 -14.78 -0.51 7.49
CA VAL A 121 -13.54 -0.85 6.80
C VAL A 121 -12.39 -0.68 7.80
N LEU A 122 -11.65 -1.75 8.02
CA LEU A 122 -10.46 -1.77 8.86
C LEU A 122 -9.22 -1.84 7.97
N VAL A 123 -8.38 -0.83 8.02
CA VAL A 123 -7.07 -0.89 7.36
C VAL A 123 -6.20 -1.88 8.12
N CYS A 124 -5.95 -3.00 7.49
CA CYS A 124 -5.08 -4.04 8.03
C CYS A 124 -3.63 -3.83 7.60
N MET A 125 -3.42 -3.47 6.34
CA MET A 125 -2.10 -3.13 5.82
C MET A 125 -2.20 -1.91 4.93
N GLY A 126 -1.30 -0.95 5.15
CA GLY A 126 -1.10 0.19 4.28
C GLY A 126 0.38 0.35 3.98
N GLU A 127 0.73 0.83 2.81
CA GLU A 127 2.11 1.14 2.52
C GLU A 127 2.61 2.20 3.50
N GLY A 128 3.82 2.00 4.02
CA GLY A 128 4.41 2.91 4.98
C GLY A 128 4.03 2.67 6.44
N LEU A 129 3.41 1.54 6.75
CA LEU A 129 3.21 1.10 8.14
C LEU A 129 4.52 1.00 8.92
N MET A 130 5.64 0.78 8.20
CA MET A 130 6.92 0.52 8.81
C MET A 130 7.96 1.55 8.38
N PRO A 131 8.70 2.10 9.33
CA PRO A 131 9.76 3.03 9.02
C PRO A 131 10.89 2.33 8.25
N LYS A 132 11.44 3.05 7.30
CA LYS A 132 12.72 2.68 6.69
C LYS A 132 13.82 2.77 7.74
N VAL A 133 14.90 1.99 7.58
CA VAL A 133 16.04 2.10 8.49
C VAL A 133 16.50 3.56 8.60
N GLY A 134 16.55 4.07 9.82
CA GLY A 134 16.84 5.48 10.08
C GLY A 134 15.61 6.37 10.24
N GLU A 135 14.42 5.88 9.96
CA GLU A 135 13.16 6.54 10.25
C GLU A 135 12.56 5.95 11.53
N THR A 136 11.79 6.73 12.26
CA THR A 136 11.03 6.19 13.38
C THR A 136 9.74 5.54 12.90
N LYS A 137 9.09 4.78 13.79
CA LYS A 137 7.82 4.08 13.48
C LYS A 137 6.73 5.04 12.97
N GLU A 138 6.81 6.31 13.36
CA GLU A 138 5.86 7.36 12.99
C GLU A 138 6.19 8.04 11.67
N MET A 139 7.42 7.89 11.20
CA MET A 139 7.88 8.44 9.92
C MET A 139 7.61 7.52 8.73
N GLY A 140 6.89 6.44 8.94
CA GLY A 140 6.41 5.60 7.85
C GLY A 140 5.65 6.42 6.81
N SER A 141 5.76 6.04 5.54
CA SER A 141 5.35 6.87 4.42
C SER A 141 3.85 7.16 4.36
N ASN A 142 3.00 6.38 5.06
CA ASN A 142 1.56 6.60 5.00
C ASN A 142 0.81 6.32 6.31
N PRO A 143 1.00 7.14 7.35
CA PRO A 143 0.38 6.91 8.65
C PRO A 143 -1.13 7.19 8.70
N GLN A 144 -1.71 7.85 7.69
CA GLN A 144 -3.16 8.07 7.62
C GLN A 144 -3.92 6.76 7.36
N LEU A 145 -3.32 5.86 6.61
CA LEU A 145 -3.88 4.57 6.23
C LEU A 145 -3.08 3.40 6.82
N GLY A 146 -2.49 3.63 7.98
CA GLY A 146 -1.77 2.61 8.73
C GLY A 146 -2.69 1.59 9.39
N PHE A 147 -2.08 0.52 9.89
CA PHE A 147 -2.80 -0.54 10.60
C PHE A 147 -3.71 -0.01 11.70
N GLY A 148 -4.91 -0.57 11.76
CA GLY A 148 -5.89 -0.25 12.78
C GLY A 148 -6.68 1.02 12.51
N ARG A 149 -6.52 1.66 11.34
CA ARG A 149 -7.39 2.75 10.94
C ARG A 149 -8.77 2.22 10.60
N VAL A 150 -9.79 2.80 11.25
CA VAL A 150 -11.20 2.41 11.06
C VAL A 150 -11.95 3.50 10.31
N TYR A 151 -12.68 3.08 9.29
CA TYR A 151 -13.63 3.91 8.56
C TYR A 151 -15.02 3.30 8.70
N ALA A 152 -15.89 3.98 9.42
CA ALA A 152 -17.26 3.56 9.70
C ALA A 152 -18.09 4.76 10.15
N ARG A 153 -19.37 4.55 10.41
CA ARG A 153 -20.18 5.53 11.13
C ARG A 153 -19.58 5.81 12.51
N PRO A 154 -19.76 7.01 13.07
CA PRO A 154 -19.01 7.44 14.27
C PRO A 154 -19.09 6.48 15.47
N GLN A 155 -20.26 5.90 15.73
CA GLN A 155 -20.45 4.97 16.85
C GLN A 155 -19.66 3.68 16.67
N VAL A 156 -19.76 3.07 15.47
CA VAL A 156 -19.03 1.84 15.12
C VAL A 156 -17.54 2.12 15.08
N ALA A 157 -17.12 3.25 14.50
CA ALA A 157 -15.73 3.65 14.47
C ALA A 157 -15.14 3.79 15.88
N LYS A 158 -15.85 4.44 16.79
CA LYS A 158 -15.41 4.60 18.19
C LYS A 158 -15.27 3.26 18.90
N TRP A 159 -16.25 2.38 18.73
CA TRP A 159 -16.24 1.06 19.35
C TRP A 159 -15.07 0.22 18.81
N LEU A 160 -14.94 0.10 17.49
CA LEU A 160 -13.91 -0.70 16.84
C LEU A 160 -12.50 -0.16 17.09
N ASP A 161 -12.32 1.16 17.11
CA ASP A 161 -11.08 1.83 17.52
C ASP A 161 -10.63 1.40 18.92
N GLY A 162 -11.59 1.26 19.86
CA GLY A 162 -11.33 0.76 21.20
C GLY A 162 -10.81 -0.68 21.19
N ARG A 163 -11.41 -1.55 20.36
CA ARG A 163 -10.96 -2.95 20.21
C ARG A 163 -9.60 -3.06 19.54
N VAL A 164 -9.35 -2.29 18.50
CA VAL A 164 -8.03 -2.21 17.86
C VAL A 164 -6.97 -1.72 18.86
N THR A 165 -7.29 -0.74 19.67
CA THR A 165 -6.39 -0.25 20.73
C THR A 165 -6.04 -1.34 21.74
N ARG A 166 -7.03 -2.15 22.14
CA ARG A 166 -6.78 -3.33 23.00
C ARG A 166 -5.89 -4.35 22.31
N LEU A 167 -6.17 -4.69 21.05
CA LEU A 167 -5.38 -5.63 20.26
C LEU A 167 -3.91 -5.22 20.16
N LEU A 168 -3.64 -3.92 20.07
CA LEU A 168 -2.28 -3.41 19.97
C LEU A 168 -1.53 -3.35 21.32
N ASN A 169 -2.25 -3.14 22.43
CA ASN A 169 -1.62 -2.76 23.70
C ASN A 169 -1.80 -3.79 24.82
N GLN A 170 -2.75 -4.71 24.72
CA GLN A 170 -3.03 -5.68 25.79
C GLN A 170 -2.51 -7.07 25.42
N LYS A 171 -1.62 -7.63 26.23
CA LYS A 171 -1.01 -8.95 25.99
C LYS A 171 -2.02 -10.12 26.02
N ASN A 172 -3.09 -9.97 26.78
CA ASN A 172 -4.14 -10.99 26.95
C ASN A 172 -5.36 -10.76 26.03
N TYR A 173 -5.24 -9.92 25.01
CA TYR A 173 -6.28 -9.67 24.04
C TYR A 173 -5.70 -9.86 22.64
N GLY A 174 -5.99 -10.99 22.04
CA GLY A 174 -5.48 -11.38 20.74
C GLY A 174 -6.52 -11.31 19.64
N TRP A 175 -6.18 -11.87 18.48
CA TRP A 175 -7.05 -11.89 17.32
C TRP A 175 -8.31 -12.74 17.52
N ALA A 176 -8.25 -13.80 18.34
CA ALA A 176 -9.41 -14.62 18.62
C ALA A 176 -10.48 -13.83 19.38
N GLU A 177 -10.09 -13.16 20.46
CA GLU A 177 -10.96 -12.30 21.26
C GLU A 177 -11.48 -11.11 20.45
N PHE A 178 -10.63 -10.51 19.63
CA PHE A 178 -11.01 -9.41 18.75
C PHE A 178 -12.12 -9.81 17.77
N ARG A 179 -12.02 -11.00 17.15
CA ARG A 179 -13.03 -11.49 16.21
C ARG A 179 -14.33 -11.88 16.93
N GLU A 180 -14.21 -12.45 18.12
CA GLU A 180 -15.38 -12.77 18.95
C GLU A 180 -16.13 -11.51 19.36
N ASP A 181 -15.43 -10.47 19.80
CA ASP A 181 -16.05 -9.17 20.13
C ASP A 181 -16.79 -8.58 18.92
N ILE A 182 -16.18 -8.59 17.73
CA ILE A 182 -16.83 -8.12 16.50
C ILE A 182 -18.10 -8.90 16.19
N LYS A 183 -18.05 -10.23 16.33
CA LYS A 183 -19.20 -11.11 16.08
C LYS A 183 -20.33 -10.86 17.09
N ASN A 184 -19.99 -10.71 18.36
CA ASN A 184 -20.97 -10.47 19.43
C ASN A 184 -21.64 -9.11 19.29
N GLU A 185 -20.94 -8.09 18.80
CA GLU A 185 -21.50 -6.77 18.52
C GLU A 185 -22.29 -6.72 17.20
N GLY A 186 -22.21 -7.76 16.38
CA GLY A 186 -22.91 -7.83 15.09
C GLY A 186 -22.34 -6.86 14.04
N ILE A 187 -21.05 -6.51 14.14
CA ILE A 187 -20.39 -5.62 13.20
C ILE A 187 -19.76 -6.42 12.06
N THR A 188 -20.02 -5.99 10.84
CA THR A 188 -19.34 -6.51 9.64
C THR A 188 -18.07 -5.71 9.38
N VAL A 189 -16.92 -6.33 9.57
CA VAL A 189 -15.62 -5.70 9.34
C VAL A 189 -15.01 -6.20 8.04
N TRP A 190 -14.83 -5.27 7.09
CA TRP A 190 -14.08 -5.47 5.87
C TRP A 190 -12.60 -5.15 6.13
N GLY A 191 -11.73 -6.15 6.04
CA GLY A 191 -10.30 -5.91 6.09
C GLY A 191 -9.81 -5.26 4.80
N SER A 192 -8.77 -4.43 4.87
CA SER A 192 -8.19 -3.83 3.68
C SER A 192 -6.67 -3.83 3.66
N ALA A 193 -6.10 -3.98 2.47
CA ALA A 193 -4.69 -3.75 2.16
C ALA A 193 -4.61 -2.64 1.10
N ILE A 194 -3.86 -1.58 1.40
CA ILE A 194 -3.91 -0.33 0.65
C ILE A 194 -2.51 0.13 0.27
N ASP A 195 -2.34 0.49 -1.00
CA ASP A 195 -1.27 1.34 -1.50
C ASP A 195 -1.90 2.50 -2.28
N THR A 196 -1.81 3.70 -1.74
CA THR A 196 -2.46 4.87 -2.33
C THR A 196 -1.74 5.41 -3.55
N LEU A 197 -0.45 5.13 -3.68
CA LEU A 197 0.39 5.55 -4.80
C LEU A 197 1.46 4.51 -5.12
N GLU A 198 1.04 3.42 -5.74
CA GLU A 198 1.94 2.45 -6.37
C GLU A 198 2.78 3.15 -7.45
N ASN A 199 4.06 2.81 -7.51
CA ASN A 199 5.03 3.46 -8.43
C ASN A 199 5.31 4.94 -8.13
N THR A 200 5.38 5.35 -6.86
CA THR A 200 5.69 6.72 -6.40
C THR A 200 6.88 7.35 -7.12
N SER A 201 7.93 6.57 -7.39
CA SER A 201 9.12 7.08 -8.11
C SER A 201 8.83 7.45 -9.56
N ARG A 202 7.95 6.72 -10.23
CA ARG A 202 7.52 7.02 -11.61
C ARG A 202 6.64 8.25 -11.62
N PHE A 203 5.72 8.35 -10.67
CA PHE A 203 4.84 9.51 -10.48
C PHE A 203 5.65 10.79 -10.26
N ALA A 204 6.54 10.79 -9.27
CA ALA A 204 7.36 11.97 -8.95
C ALA A 204 8.25 12.42 -10.11
N LYS A 205 8.66 11.51 -10.99
CA LYS A 205 9.45 11.80 -12.20
C LYS A 205 8.60 12.12 -13.43
N GLY A 206 7.29 12.15 -13.33
CA GLY A 206 6.39 12.46 -14.44
C GLY A 206 6.37 11.40 -15.55
N LYS A 207 6.55 10.12 -15.19
CA LYS A 207 6.45 9.05 -16.18
C LYS A 207 4.99 8.81 -16.57
N PRO A 208 4.67 8.67 -17.86
CA PRO A 208 3.28 8.61 -18.34
C PRO A 208 2.62 7.25 -18.10
N THR A 209 3.34 6.29 -17.51
CA THR A 209 2.86 4.92 -17.33
C THR A 209 3.19 4.39 -15.94
N GLY A 210 2.27 3.64 -15.36
CA GLY A 210 2.45 2.82 -14.18
C GLY A 210 1.89 3.35 -12.86
N PRO A 211 1.89 4.65 -12.55
CA PRO A 211 1.31 5.14 -11.30
C PRO A 211 -0.20 4.87 -11.18
N LEU A 212 -0.58 4.23 -10.08
CA LEU A 212 -1.97 3.92 -9.76
C LEU A 212 -2.17 3.85 -8.25
N THR A 213 -3.41 3.96 -7.82
CA THR A 213 -3.82 3.61 -6.46
C THR A 213 -4.39 2.19 -6.43
N VAL A 214 -4.13 1.48 -5.36
CA VAL A 214 -4.64 0.11 -5.16
C VAL A 214 -5.23 -0.04 -3.77
N MET A 215 -6.45 -0.55 -3.72
CA MET A 215 -7.12 -0.92 -2.48
C MET A 215 -7.73 -2.31 -2.63
N HIS A 216 -7.33 -3.23 -1.77
CA HIS A 216 -7.97 -4.53 -1.64
C HIS A 216 -8.90 -4.54 -0.44
N LEU A 217 -10.07 -5.12 -0.61
CA LEU A 217 -11.01 -5.39 0.47
C LEU A 217 -11.25 -6.88 0.59
N PHE A 218 -11.34 -7.34 1.82
CA PHE A 218 -11.58 -8.74 2.19
C PHE A 218 -12.83 -8.84 3.04
N ASN A 219 -13.58 -9.91 2.89
CA ASN A 219 -14.77 -10.19 3.68
C ASN A 219 -14.49 -10.50 5.15
N GLN A 220 -13.24 -10.41 5.57
CA GLN A 220 -12.80 -10.60 6.95
C GLN A 220 -11.58 -9.73 7.25
N PRO A 221 -11.32 -9.37 8.51
CA PRO A 221 -10.05 -8.71 8.88
C PRO A 221 -8.87 -9.63 8.61
N LEU A 222 -7.79 -9.07 8.05
CA LEU A 222 -6.54 -9.79 7.90
C LEU A 222 -5.89 -10.05 9.25
N HIS A 223 -5.43 -11.25 9.46
CA HIS A 223 -4.64 -11.62 10.61
C HIS A 223 -3.20 -11.12 10.45
N ILE A 224 -2.97 -9.87 10.75
CA ILE A 224 -1.63 -9.32 10.77
C ILE A 224 -1.02 -9.63 12.11
N THR A 225 0.17 -10.12 12.06
CA THR A 225 0.84 -10.54 13.26
C THR A 225 1.40 -9.36 14.03
N LYS A 226 2.11 -8.46 13.40
CA LYS A 226 2.68 -7.31 14.10
C LYS A 226 3.17 -6.22 13.12
N PRO A 227 3.26 -4.96 13.55
CA PRO A 227 3.58 -3.81 12.69
C PRO A 227 5.00 -3.80 12.08
N TYR A 228 5.83 -4.78 12.33
CA TYR A 228 7.21 -4.82 11.85
C TYR A 228 7.46 -5.73 10.65
N GLU A 229 6.45 -6.43 10.16
CA GLU A 229 6.56 -7.21 8.92
C GLU A 229 6.45 -6.27 7.72
N ALA A 230 7.45 -5.39 7.58
CA ALA A 230 7.43 -4.27 6.65
C ALA A 230 7.73 -4.66 5.22
N TYR A 231 8.63 -5.60 5.06
CA TYR A 231 9.09 -6.10 3.77
C TYR A 231 9.07 -7.61 3.76
N MET A 232 8.69 -8.17 2.62
CA MET A 232 8.54 -9.59 2.43
C MET A 232 9.17 -10.03 1.12
N GLY A 233 10.01 -11.06 1.21
CA GLY A 233 10.38 -11.83 0.03
C GLY A 233 9.19 -12.66 -0.39
N ASN A 234 8.86 -12.70 -1.67
CA ASN A 234 7.69 -13.39 -2.18
C ASN A 234 8.07 -14.27 -3.37
N LEU A 235 7.59 -15.49 -3.35
CA LEU A 235 7.69 -16.43 -4.45
C LEU A 235 6.29 -16.90 -4.83
N PHE A 236 5.80 -16.45 -5.99
CA PHE A 236 4.49 -16.83 -6.51
C PHE A 236 4.65 -17.58 -7.83
N LEU A 237 4.00 -18.73 -7.89
CA LEU A 237 4.09 -19.71 -8.94
C LEU A 237 2.70 -20.22 -9.32
N PRO A 238 2.52 -20.78 -10.53
CA PRO A 238 1.33 -21.57 -10.81
C PRO A 238 1.14 -22.67 -9.75
N ILE A 239 -0.06 -22.81 -9.23
CA ILE A 239 -0.38 -23.76 -8.14
C ILE A 239 0.10 -25.19 -8.44
N LYS A 240 0.11 -25.59 -9.72
CA LYS A 240 0.59 -26.90 -10.15
C LYS A 240 2.07 -27.13 -9.82
N VAL A 241 2.91 -26.09 -9.92
CA VAL A 241 4.34 -26.15 -9.60
C VAL A 241 4.54 -26.30 -8.09
N VAL A 242 3.77 -25.54 -7.30
CA VAL A 242 3.84 -25.64 -5.83
C VAL A 242 3.43 -27.03 -5.37
N ARG A 243 2.32 -27.55 -5.86
CA ARG A 243 1.86 -28.92 -5.54
C ARG A 243 2.87 -29.98 -5.94
N LYS A 244 3.53 -29.80 -7.08
CA LYS A 244 4.55 -30.75 -7.54
C LYS A 244 5.77 -30.81 -6.59
N ALA A 245 6.17 -29.67 -6.05
CA ALA A 245 7.21 -29.62 -5.03
C ALA A 245 6.76 -30.24 -3.69
N GLU A 246 5.50 -30.00 -3.30
CA GLU A 246 4.91 -30.55 -2.09
C GLU A 246 4.80 -32.09 -2.09
N GLU A 247 4.56 -32.69 -3.27
CA GLU A 247 4.62 -34.17 -3.43
C GLU A 247 5.96 -34.75 -2.95
N LYS A 248 7.03 -33.94 -3.00
CA LYS A 248 8.37 -34.27 -2.53
C LYS A 248 8.70 -33.69 -1.15
N SER A 249 7.70 -33.23 -0.43
CA SER A 249 7.86 -32.55 0.87
C SER A 249 8.76 -31.30 0.81
N VAL A 250 8.78 -30.60 -0.32
CA VAL A 250 9.52 -29.35 -0.50
C VAL A 250 8.55 -28.17 -0.48
N LEU A 251 8.70 -27.29 0.51
CA LEU A 251 8.04 -26.00 0.52
C LEU A 251 8.89 -24.99 -0.26
N LEU A 252 8.36 -24.49 -1.36
CA LEU A 252 9.02 -23.45 -2.16
C LEU A 252 8.79 -22.08 -1.53
N ASP A 253 9.86 -21.43 -1.13
CA ASP A 253 9.83 -20.08 -0.56
C ASP A 253 10.97 -19.22 -1.11
N PHE A 254 10.99 -17.95 -0.72
CA PHE A 254 12.02 -16.99 -1.14
C PHE A 254 13.45 -17.40 -0.75
N MET A 255 13.60 -18.28 0.25
CA MET A 255 14.90 -18.81 0.71
C MET A 255 15.30 -20.12 0.03
N THR A 256 14.37 -20.76 -0.68
CA THR A 256 14.63 -22.02 -1.37
C THR A 256 15.67 -21.83 -2.49
N PRO A 257 16.69 -22.69 -2.61
CA PRO A 257 17.62 -22.62 -3.74
C PRO A 257 16.89 -22.69 -5.08
N ARG A 258 17.21 -21.80 -6.01
CA ARG A 258 16.48 -21.64 -7.29
C ARG A 258 16.56 -22.89 -8.16
N LYS A 259 17.59 -23.71 -7.96
CA LYS A 259 17.68 -25.04 -8.60
C LYS A 259 16.46 -25.92 -8.27
N LYS A 260 16.00 -25.94 -7.01
CA LYS A 260 14.80 -26.69 -6.60
C LYS A 260 13.51 -26.13 -7.21
N VAL A 261 13.44 -24.81 -7.38
CA VAL A 261 12.29 -24.18 -8.04
C VAL A 261 12.24 -24.60 -9.50
N ILE A 262 13.40 -24.59 -10.21
CA ILE A 262 13.49 -25.04 -11.61
C ILE A 262 13.15 -26.53 -11.74
N GLU A 263 13.64 -27.38 -10.86
CA GLU A 263 13.30 -28.80 -10.84
C GLU A 263 11.78 -29.02 -10.77
N ALA A 264 11.09 -28.31 -9.88
CA ALA A 264 9.63 -28.38 -9.78
C ALA A 264 8.92 -27.85 -11.04
N ILE A 265 9.46 -26.80 -11.67
CA ILE A 265 8.92 -26.25 -12.93
C ILE A 265 9.11 -27.25 -14.07
N GLU A 266 10.32 -27.79 -14.25
CA GLU A 266 10.65 -28.75 -15.32
C GLU A 266 9.82 -30.04 -15.22
N GLU A 267 9.55 -30.50 -14.00
CA GLU A 267 8.67 -31.65 -13.74
C GLU A 267 7.19 -31.36 -14.01
N THR A 268 6.75 -30.12 -13.71
CA THR A 268 5.36 -29.71 -13.96
C THR A 268 5.09 -29.47 -15.43
N TYR A 269 6.08 -28.96 -16.16
CA TYR A 269 6.01 -28.59 -17.57
C TYR A 269 7.15 -29.29 -18.35
N PRO A 270 7.05 -30.60 -18.60
CA PRO A 270 8.09 -31.34 -19.31
C PRO A 270 8.42 -30.72 -20.66
N GLY A 271 9.70 -30.50 -20.91
CA GLY A 271 10.20 -29.91 -22.16
C GLY A 271 10.18 -28.37 -22.19
N ILE A 272 9.80 -27.71 -21.14
CA ILE A 272 9.99 -26.23 -21.04
C ILE A 272 11.47 -25.89 -21.14
N LYS A 273 11.81 -24.93 -21.99
CA LYS A 273 13.17 -24.45 -22.09
C LYS A 273 13.42 -23.38 -21.02
N ARG A 274 14.54 -23.44 -20.31
CA ARG A 274 14.85 -22.47 -19.24
C ARG A 274 14.81 -21.01 -19.72
N LYS A 275 15.26 -20.72 -20.94
CA LYS A 275 15.15 -19.39 -21.55
C LYS A 275 13.72 -18.87 -21.72
N ASN A 276 12.73 -19.77 -21.66
CA ASN A 276 11.29 -19.47 -21.73
C ASN A 276 10.68 -19.31 -20.34
N ILE A 277 11.46 -19.36 -19.29
CA ILE A 277 11.07 -19.06 -17.92
C ILE A 277 11.47 -17.62 -17.64
N HIS A 278 10.48 -16.78 -17.44
CA HIS A 278 10.62 -15.35 -17.23
C HIS A 278 10.39 -15.05 -15.76
N VAL A 279 11.45 -14.56 -15.09
CA VAL A 279 11.42 -14.31 -13.66
C VAL A 279 11.42 -12.82 -13.41
N TRP A 280 10.35 -12.34 -12.83
CA TRP A 280 10.36 -10.99 -12.28
C TRP A 280 11.00 -11.00 -10.89
N THR A 281 11.98 -10.14 -10.73
CA THR A 281 12.55 -9.77 -9.42
C THR A 281 12.61 -8.25 -9.34
N LEU A 282 12.72 -7.72 -8.13
CA LEU A 282 12.89 -6.28 -7.98
C LEU A 282 14.29 -5.87 -8.51
N GLY A 283 14.33 -5.22 -9.67
CA GLY A 283 15.57 -4.86 -10.40
C GLY A 283 16.22 -3.55 -9.96
N GLY A 284 17.30 -3.17 -10.65
CA GLY A 284 17.98 -1.88 -10.54
C GLY A 284 19.26 -1.89 -9.70
N LYS A 285 20.27 -1.14 -10.16
CA LYS A 285 21.64 -1.06 -9.57
C LYS A 285 21.65 -0.81 -8.06
N SER A 286 20.70 -0.03 -7.55
CA SER A 286 20.61 0.27 -6.11
C SER A 286 20.26 -0.95 -5.25
N ARG A 287 19.79 -2.02 -5.86
CA ARG A 287 19.35 -3.26 -5.20
C ARG A 287 20.34 -4.41 -5.36
N GLU A 288 21.36 -4.24 -6.18
CA GLU A 288 22.37 -5.27 -6.47
C GLU A 288 23.02 -5.84 -5.21
N LYS A 289 23.38 -4.98 -4.25
CA LYS A 289 23.95 -5.42 -2.96
C LYS A 289 23.04 -6.36 -2.17
N ARG A 290 21.74 -6.32 -2.43
CA ARG A 290 20.69 -7.03 -1.68
C ARG A 290 20.20 -8.25 -2.43
N LEU A 291 19.95 -8.11 -3.72
CA LEU A 291 19.33 -9.10 -4.57
C LEU A 291 20.30 -9.72 -5.59
N GLY A 292 21.53 -9.25 -5.69
CA GLY A 292 22.52 -9.79 -6.62
C GLY A 292 22.75 -11.29 -6.47
N TRP A 293 22.65 -11.81 -5.25
CA TRP A 293 22.71 -13.25 -4.99
C TRP A 293 21.55 -14.01 -5.66
N LEU A 294 20.33 -13.45 -5.63
CA LEU A 294 19.14 -14.00 -6.25
C LEU A 294 19.24 -13.95 -7.77
N TRP A 295 19.63 -12.80 -8.31
CA TRP A 295 19.85 -12.63 -9.75
C TRP A 295 20.90 -13.58 -10.28
N LYS A 296 22.00 -13.76 -9.52
CA LYS A 296 23.04 -14.71 -9.88
C LYS A 296 22.52 -16.13 -9.96
N GLN A 297 21.75 -16.60 -8.98
CA GLN A 297 21.17 -17.96 -9.01
C GLN A 297 20.30 -18.17 -10.26
N TRP A 298 19.46 -17.22 -10.62
CA TRP A 298 18.62 -17.32 -11.80
C TRP A 298 19.42 -17.29 -13.10
N ASN A 299 20.40 -16.37 -13.20
CA ASN A 299 21.28 -16.28 -14.37
C ASN A 299 22.10 -17.55 -14.57
N ASP A 300 22.67 -18.12 -13.49
CA ASP A 300 23.42 -19.38 -13.55
C ASP A 300 22.55 -20.56 -14.04
N LEU A 301 21.24 -20.49 -13.87
CA LEU A 301 20.28 -21.49 -14.36
C LEU A 301 19.82 -21.25 -15.79
N GLY A 302 20.19 -20.15 -16.41
CA GLY A 302 19.88 -19.82 -17.80
C GLY A 302 18.42 -19.41 -18.04
N VAL A 303 17.75 -18.86 -17.03
CA VAL A 303 16.41 -18.29 -17.16
C VAL A 303 16.50 -16.82 -17.57
N HIS A 304 15.41 -16.25 -18.05
CA HIS A 304 15.29 -14.86 -18.41
C HIS A 304 14.86 -14.02 -17.20
N LEU A 305 15.72 -13.11 -16.72
CA LEU A 305 15.33 -12.08 -15.77
C LEU A 305 14.62 -10.94 -16.50
N VAL A 306 13.42 -10.63 -16.06
CA VAL A 306 12.59 -9.59 -16.68
C VAL A 306 13.11 -8.21 -16.32
N GLU A 307 13.30 -7.37 -17.34
CA GLU A 307 13.77 -6.00 -17.20
C GLU A 307 12.74 -5.00 -17.72
N ASP A 308 12.89 -3.74 -17.28
CA ASP A 308 12.06 -2.63 -17.78
C ASP A 308 12.22 -2.50 -19.30
N GLY A 309 11.12 -2.45 -20.00
CA GLY A 309 11.09 -2.40 -21.47
C GLY A 309 10.96 -3.76 -22.17
N TRP A 310 11.03 -4.88 -21.46
CA TRP A 310 10.82 -6.19 -22.06
C TRP A 310 9.39 -6.34 -22.60
N VAL A 311 9.28 -6.84 -23.82
CA VAL A 311 7.98 -7.11 -24.46
C VAL A 311 7.67 -8.61 -24.34
N LEU A 312 6.50 -8.95 -23.80
CA LEU A 312 6.09 -10.34 -23.66
C LEU A 312 6.11 -11.05 -25.02
N PRO A 313 6.56 -12.33 -25.09
CA PRO A 313 6.56 -13.10 -26.34
C PRO A 313 5.18 -13.28 -26.98
N SER A 314 4.10 -13.10 -26.22
CA SER A 314 2.72 -13.05 -26.75
C SER A 314 2.40 -11.76 -27.51
N GLY A 315 3.32 -10.81 -27.55
CA GLY A 315 3.09 -9.45 -28.02
C GLY A 315 2.46 -8.56 -26.96
N GLY A 316 2.40 -7.30 -27.23
CA GLY A 316 1.78 -6.33 -26.33
C GLY A 316 2.69 -5.15 -25.98
N LYS A 317 2.32 -4.43 -24.93
CA LYS A 317 3.11 -3.29 -24.42
C LYS A 317 4.32 -3.78 -23.63
N ALA A 318 5.38 -2.97 -23.64
CA ALA A 318 6.58 -3.25 -22.89
C ALA A 318 6.29 -3.34 -21.38
N PHE A 319 6.96 -4.28 -20.73
CA PHE A 319 6.95 -4.42 -19.28
C PHE A 319 7.50 -3.15 -18.62
N ILE A 320 6.91 -2.73 -17.53
CA ILE A 320 7.44 -1.68 -16.67
C ILE A 320 7.86 -2.28 -15.34
N ASP A 321 9.07 -1.93 -14.90
CA ASP A 321 9.51 -2.31 -13.55
C ASP A 321 8.64 -1.56 -12.54
N SER A 322 7.87 -2.31 -11.79
CA SER A 322 6.90 -1.85 -10.81
C SER A 322 7.03 -2.67 -9.53
N GLY A 323 6.17 -2.41 -8.54
CA GLY A 323 6.03 -3.29 -7.38
C GLY A 323 5.48 -4.67 -7.74
N THR A 324 5.21 -5.48 -6.74
CA THR A 324 4.79 -6.88 -6.91
C THR A 324 3.36 -7.03 -7.44
N TYR A 325 2.49 -6.08 -7.12
CA TYR A 325 1.06 -6.20 -7.40
C TYR A 325 0.73 -6.39 -8.89
N ALA A 326 1.18 -5.46 -9.73
CA ALA A 326 0.83 -5.48 -11.16
C ALA A 326 1.40 -6.72 -11.89
N PRO A 327 2.67 -7.11 -11.70
CA PRO A 327 3.23 -8.31 -12.30
C PRO A 327 2.55 -9.62 -11.86
N THR A 328 1.88 -9.66 -10.71
CA THR A 328 1.15 -10.86 -10.24
C THR A 328 0.12 -11.34 -11.29
N TYR A 329 -0.50 -10.44 -12.02
CA TYR A 329 -1.44 -10.77 -13.09
C TYR A 329 -0.79 -11.47 -14.30
N LEU A 330 0.54 -11.45 -14.42
CA LEU A 330 1.28 -12.11 -15.49
C LEU A 330 1.73 -13.52 -15.09
N VAL A 331 1.69 -13.87 -13.81
CA VAL A 331 2.15 -15.19 -13.34
C VAL A 331 1.29 -16.28 -13.95
N GLY A 332 1.95 -17.21 -14.64
CA GLY A 332 1.26 -18.30 -15.34
C GLY A 332 2.00 -18.75 -16.57
N THR A 333 1.36 -19.63 -17.33
CA THR A 333 1.89 -20.16 -18.57
C THR A 333 1.04 -19.77 -19.76
N TRP A 334 1.70 -19.58 -20.90
CA TRP A 334 1.04 -19.42 -22.21
C TRP A 334 1.85 -20.10 -23.31
N ILE A 335 1.24 -20.26 -24.46
CA ILE A 335 1.90 -20.77 -25.65
C ILE A 335 2.20 -19.58 -26.57
N ASP A 336 3.46 -19.44 -26.98
CA ASP A 336 3.88 -18.40 -27.90
C ASP A 336 3.55 -18.71 -29.36
N GLY A 337 3.86 -17.78 -30.27
CA GLY A 337 3.64 -17.95 -31.70
C GLY A 337 4.42 -19.12 -32.34
N ASN A 338 5.46 -19.59 -31.66
CA ASN A 338 6.29 -20.75 -32.07
C ASN A 338 5.84 -22.06 -31.41
N LYS A 339 4.66 -22.07 -30.82
CA LYS A 339 4.09 -23.22 -30.08
C LYS A 339 4.96 -23.66 -28.89
N GLN A 340 5.77 -22.79 -28.32
CA GLN A 340 6.59 -23.09 -27.15
C GLN A 340 5.89 -22.61 -25.86
N THR A 341 5.96 -23.45 -24.84
CA THR A 341 5.48 -23.05 -23.51
C THR A 341 6.39 -21.97 -22.93
N GLN A 342 5.79 -20.89 -22.51
CA GLN A 342 6.39 -19.78 -21.77
C GLN A 342 5.84 -19.80 -20.35
N LEU A 343 6.63 -19.43 -19.37
CA LEU A 343 6.23 -19.30 -17.97
C LEU A 343 6.70 -17.95 -17.42
N PHE A 344 5.83 -17.21 -16.78
CA PHE A 344 6.18 -16.05 -15.98
C PHE A 344 5.96 -16.37 -14.50
N LEU A 345 6.90 -15.99 -13.65
CA LEU A 345 6.82 -16.15 -12.20
C LEU A 345 7.35 -14.93 -11.46
N LEU A 346 6.93 -14.78 -10.22
CA LEU A 346 7.41 -13.75 -9.29
C LEU A 346 8.34 -14.37 -8.26
N ASP A 347 9.53 -13.83 -8.18
CA ASP A 347 10.51 -14.11 -7.12
C ASP A 347 11.08 -12.77 -6.65
N GLY A 348 10.25 -12.03 -5.96
CA GLY A 348 10.48 -10.62 -5.67
C GLY A 348 10.62 -10.31 -4.20
N TYR A 349 10.68 -9.03 -3.97
CA TYR A 349 10.76 -8.46 -2.65
C TYR A 349 9.96 -7.16 -2.64
N ALA A 350 8.98 -7.07 -1.79
CA ALA A 350 8.01 -5.98 -1.78
C ALA A 350 7.73 -5.46 -0.38
N ALA A 351 7.14 -4.29 -0.29
CA ALA A 351 6.48 -3.84 0.93
C ALA A 351 5.37 -4.81 1.32
N SER A 352 5.10 -4.93 2.61
CA SER A 352 4.13 -5.90 3.12
C SER A 352 2.73 -5.72 2.53
N ALA A 353 2.31 -4.47 2.30
CA ALA A 353 1.02 -4.20 1.66
C ALA A 353 0.94 -4.76 0.24
N GLU A 354 1.93 -4.50 -0.61
CA GLU A 354 2.01 -5.04 -1.97
C GLU A 354 2.11 -6.56 -1.99
N ALA A 355 2.96 -7.13 -1.12
CA ALA A 355 3.12 -8.57 -0.99
C ALA A 355 1.80 -9.24 -0.59
N MET A 356 1.05 -8.61 0.32
CA MET A 356 -0.25 -9.07 0.75
C MET A 356 -1.29 -8.96 -0.36
N GLN A 357 -1.29 -7.86 -1.11
CA GLN A 357 -2.18 -7.69 -2.26
C GLN A 357 -1.94 -8.79 -3.29
N ALA A 358 -0.68 -9.09 -3.60
CA ALA A 358 -0.32 -10.20 -4.48
C ALA A 358 -0.76 -11.56 -3.92
N ALA A 359 -0.48 -11.82 -2.63
CA ALA A 359 -0.87 -13.05 -1.96
C ALA A 359 -2.39 -13.26 -1.95
N SER A 360 -3.17 -12.20 -1.75
CA SER A 360 -4.63 -12.27 -1.72
C SER A 360 -5.25 -12.66 -3.07
N LEU A 361 -4.55 -12.40 -4.17
CA LEU A 361 -5.00 -12.75 -5.52
C LEU A 361 -4.63 -14.19 -5.93
N THR A 362 -3.80 -14.88 -5.18
CA THR A 362 -3.32 -16.20 -5.56
C THR A 362 -4.43 -17.21 -5.86
N PRO A 363 -5.53 -17.32 -5.07
CA PRO A 363 -6.61 -18.22 -5.41
C PRO A 363 -7.36 -17.84 -6.69
N ALA A 364 -7.42 -16.54 -6.97
CA ALA A 364 -8.11 -15.99 -8.13
C ALA A 364 -7.41 -16.28 -9.44
N LEU A 365 -6.10 -16.43 -9.39
CA LEU A 365 -5.23 -16.54 -10.54
C LEU A 365 -4.67 -17.97 -10.73
N ASP A 366 -5.18 -18.95 -9.98
CA ASP A 366 -4.65 -20.32 -9.95
C ASP A 366 -3.15 -20.34 -9.56
N LEU A 367 -2.78 -19.49 -8.64
CA LEU A 367 -1.43 -19.38 -8.10
C LEU A 367 -1.38 -19.91 -6.68
N ASP A 368 -0.17 -20.19 -6.23
CA ASP A 368 0.15 -20.35 -4.82
C ASP A 368 1.54 -19.78 -4.57
N GLY A 369 1.89 -19.60 -3.32
CA GLY A 369 3.20 -19.07 -2.97
C GLY A 369 3.37 -18.84 -1.50
N THR A 370 4.54 -18.30 -1.20
CA THR A 370 4.95 -18.01 0.16
C THR A 370 5.51 -16.60 0.27
N LEU A 371 5.37 -16.06 1.45
CA LEU A 371 5.98 -14.82 1.88
C LEU A 371 7.00 -15.11 2.97
N VAL A 372 8.13 -14.44 2.91
CA VAL A 372 9.18 -14.52 3.94
C VAL A 372 9.39 -13.16 4.53
N THR A 373 9.17 -13.02 5.83
CA THR A 373 9.26 -11.74 6.52
C THR A 373 10.70 -11.34 6.78
N PHE A 374 11.00 -10.05 6.70
CA PHE A 374 12.30 -9.47 6.98
C PHE A 374 12.18 -8.33 7.99
N THR A 375 13.21 -8.22 8.83
CA THR A 375 13.26 -7.26 9.94
C THR A 375 13.73 -5.87 9.52
N SER A 376 14.33 -5.74 8.35
CA SER A 376 14.84 -4.47 7.84
C SER A 376 14.44 -4.27 6.38
N LYS A 377 14.58 -3.05 5.91
CA LYS A 377 14.45 -2.72 4.50
C LYS A 377 15.60 -3.31 3.68
N PHE A 378 15.87 -4.57 3.86
CA PHE A 378 16.76 -5.36 3.02
C PHE A 378 18.07 -4.64 2.64
N GLU A 379 18.77 -4.15 3.65
CA GLU A 379 20.04 -3.46 3.45
C GLU A 379 21.25 -4.39 3.41
N LEU A 380 21.05 -5.62 3.87
CA LEU A 380 22.07 -6.65 3.91
C LEU A 380 21.60 -7.89 3.13
N PRO A 381 22.55 -8.67 2.60
CA PRO A 381 22.24 -10.05 2.21
C PRO A 381 21.60 -10.81 3.38
N ILE A 382 20.63 -11.66 3.09
CA ILE A 382 19.81 -12.37 4.07
C ILE A 382 20.62 -13.06 5.16
N GLU A 383 21.68 -13.75 4.78
CA GLU A 383 22.55 -14.46 5.72
C GLU A 383 23.25 -13.51 6.70
N LYS A 384 23.69 -12.34 6.18
CA LYS A 384 24.28 -11.30 7.02
C LYS A 384 23.24 -10.66 7.94
N GLU A 385 22.04 -10.45 7.46
CA GLU A 385 20.95 -9.95 8.29
C GLU A 385 20.61 -10.92 9.42
N ARG A 386 20.48 -12.22 9.13
CA ARG A 386 20.29 -13.25 10.14
C ARG A 386 21.40 -13.25 11.20
N PHE A 387 22.63 -13.06 10.78
CA PHE A 387 23.75 -12.98 11.70
C PHE A 387 23.65 -11.75 12.60
N VAL A 388 23.43 -10.57 12.03
CA VAL A 388 23.30 -9.30 12.77
C VAL A 388 22.19 -9.39 13.81
N MET A 389 21.04 -9.95 13.46
CA MET A 389 19.89 -10.04 14.36
C MET A 389 20.14 -10.93 15.58
N ARG A 390 21.14 -11.82 15.54
CA ARG A 390 21.57 -12.65 16.67
C ARG A 390 22.59 -11.95 17.58
N LEU A 391 23.22 -10.87 17.11
CA LEU A 391 24.19 -10.15 17.91
C LEU A 391 23.52 -9.50 19.12
N LYS A 392 24.27 -9.33 20.20
CA LYS A 392 23.82 -8.68 21.42
C LYS A 392 24.45 -7.28 21.52
N PRO A 393 23.69 -6.21 21.24
CA PRO A 393 24.18 -4.85 21.47
C PRO A 393 24.62 -4.66 22.92
N GLY A 394 25.68 -3.88 23.12
CA GLY A 394 26.24 -3.64 24.45
C GLY A 394 27.30 -4.65 24.91
N GLN A 395 27.48 -5.76 24.20
CA GLN A 395 28.62 -6.65 24.48
C GLN A 395 29.92 -6.03 23.94
N PRO A 396 31.08 -6.24 24.61
CA PRO A 396 32.36 -5.65 24.20
C PRO A 396 32.77 -6.00 22.76
N ASP A 397 32.41 -7.18 22.30
CA ASP A 397 32.74 -7.72 20.98
C ASP A 397 31.74 -7.32 19.87
N PHE A 398 30.68 -6.56 20.21
CA PHE A 398 29.62 -6.23 19.26
C PHE A 398 30.15 -5.47 18.03
N LYS A 399 30.99 -4.46 18.25
CA LYS A 399 31.62 -3.70 17.17
C LYS A 399 32.52 -4.57 16.32
N GLN A 400 33.37 -5.37 16.96
CA GLN A 400 34.28 -6.29 16.28
C GLN A 400 33.52 -7.28 15.38
N LYS A 401 32.43 -7.88 15.86
CA LYS A 401 31.59 -8.78 15.07
C LYS A 401 30.93 -8.10 13.85
N LEU A 402 30.57 -6.82 13.97
CA LEU A 402 30.11 -6.05 12.81
C LEU A 402 31.25 -5.80 11.82
N GLU A 403 32.46 -5.49 12.30
CA GLU A 403 33.66 -5.30 11.45
C GLU A 403 34.04 -6.58 10.69
N GLU A 404 34.01 -7.71 11.37
CA GLU A 404 34.22 -9.03 10.76
C GLU A 404 33.17 -9.32 9.67
N LEU A 405 31.90 -9.06 9.97
CA LEU A 405 30.79 -9.25 9.01
C LEU A 405 30.92 -8.38 7.77
N PHE A 406 31.29 -7.10 7.96
CA PHE A 406 31.40 -6.13 6.87
C PHE A 406 32.78 -6.14 6.21
N GLN A 407 33.75 -6.83 6.79
CA GLN A 407 35.15 -6.87 6.33
C GLN A 407 35.76 -5.46 6.18
N LYS A 408 35.38 -4.57 7.09
CA LYS A 408 35.87 -3.18 7.14
C LYS A 408 35.68 -2.60 8.54
N THR A 409 36.46 -1.57 8.85
CA THR A 409 36.25 -0.78 10.06
C THR A 409 34.83 -0.16 10.08
N VAL A 410 34.17 -0.24 11.22
CA VAL A 410 32.80 0.26 11.42
C VAL A 410 32.84 1.50 12.30
N ASP A 411 32.25 2.59 11.81
CA ASP A 411 32.10 3.83 12.55
C ASP A 411 31.01 3.74 13.64
N GLN A 412 30.99 4.72 14.53
CA GLN A 412 30.03 4.77 15.64
C GLN A 412 28.57 4.90 15.17
N ASP A 413 28.33 5.55 14.04
CA ASP A 413 26.97 5.71 13.52
C ASP A 413 26.44 4.39 12.97
N THR A 414 27.29 3.60 12.35
CA THR A 414 26.95 2.22 11.96
C THR A 414 26.67 1.35 13.18
N VAL A 415 27.48 1.45 14.24
CA VAL A 415 27.22 0.73 15.50
C VAL A 415 25.87 1.13 16.10
N LYS A 416 25.59 2.42 16.19
CA LYS A 416 24.31 2.95 16.68
C LYS A 416 23.13 2.48 15.83
N LYS A 417 23.29 2.48 14.51
CA LYS A 417 22.27 2.03 13.55
C LYS A 417 21.89 0.58 13.81
N TYR A 418 22.85 -0.33 13.86
CA TYR A 418 22.55 -1.76 14.08
C TYR A 418 22.11 -2.06 15.51
N THR A 419 22.65 -1.33 16.50
CA THR A 419 22.14 -1.39 17.88
C THR A 419 20.65 -1.08 17.93
N ARG A 420 20.27 0.05 17.33
CA ARG A 420 18.86 0.47 17.29
C ARG A 420 18.00 -0.57 16.57
N MET A 421 18.40 -1.02 15.38
CA MET A 421 17.66 -2.02 14.60
C MET A 421 17.40 -3.30 15.41
N ILE A 422 18.41 -3.82 16.11
CA ILE A 422 18.27 -5.03 16.93
C ILE A 422 17.37 -4.77 18.14
N MET A 423 17.51 -3.62 18.79
CA MET A 423 16.71 -3.29 19.98
C MET A 423 15.24 -3.10 19.61
N GLU A 424 14.95 -2.36 18.55
CA GLU A 424 13.59 -2.17 18.04
C GLU A 424 12.93 -3.51 17.65
N ALA A 425 13.70 -4.41 17.01
CA ALA A 425 13.21 -5.73 16.66
C ALA A 425 12.85 -6.56 17.90
N ARG A 426 13.67 -6.49 18.95
CA ARG A 426 13.42 -7.21 20.21
C ARG A 426 12.25 -6.61 20.98
N GLU A 427 12.17 -5.30 21.06
CA GLU A 427 11.06 -4.60 21.71
C GLU A 427 9.73 -4.91 21.04
N ALA A 428 9.74 -5.01 19.72
CA ALA A 428 8.58 -5.41 18.95
C ALA A 428 8.32 -6.94 18.98
N GLU A 429 9.11 -7.70 19.77
CA GLU A 429 9.04 -9.17 19.85
C GLU A 429 9.15 -9.84 18.46
N MET A 430 9.96 -9.27 17.59
CA MET A 430 10.15 -9.83 16.25
C MET A 430 10.80 -11.21 16.33
N PRO A 431 10.39 -12.13 15.48
CA PRO A 431 11.10 -13.39 15.36
C PRO A 431 12.55 -13.09 14.93
N LEU A 432 13.53 -13.65 15.64
CA LEU A 432 14.95 -13.55 15.27
C LEU A 432 15.28 -14.31 13.97
N HIS A 433 14.30 -15.01 13.44
CA HIS A 433 14.39 -15.77 12.20
C HIS A 433 13.30 -15.29 11.25
N HIS A 434 13.60 -15.33 9.96
CA HIS A 434 12.61 -15.07 8.93
C HIS A 434 11.47 -16.07 9.06
N ARG A 435 10.26 -15.58 9.14
CA ARG A 435 9.06 -16.42 9.17
C ARG A 435 8.59 -16.63 7.73
N VAL A 436 8.37 -17.90 7.39
CA VAL A 436 7.73 -18.27 6.11
C VAL A 436 6.23 -18.37 6.34
N ILE A 437 5.47 -17.70 5.52
CA ILE A 437 4.02 -17.64 5.60
C ILE A 437 3.47 -18.02 4.22
N ARG A 438 2.56 -18.98 4.17
CA ARG A 438 1.81 -19.26 2.93
C ARG A 438 0.84 -18.13 2.63
N ALA A 439 0.57 -17.90 1.36
CA ALA A 439 -0.31 -16.82 0.93
C ALA A 439 -1.69 -16.85 1.63
N HIS A 440 -2.24 -18.04 1.87
CA HIS A 440 -3.54 -18.21 2.52
C HIS A 440 -3.51 -18.16 4.06
N ASP A 441 -2.35 -18.22 4.71
CA ASP A 441 -2.25 -18.20 6.18
C ASP A 441 -2.50 -16.81 6.79
N PHE A 442 -2.55 -15.78 5.96
CA PHE A 442 -2.92 -14.42 6.40
C PHE A 442 -4.42 -14.28 6.73
N PHE A 443 -5.22 -15.21 6.25
CA PHE A 443 -6.66 -15.15 6.43
C PHE A 443 -7.06 -16.11 7.54
N PRO A 444 -7.74 -15.62 8.60
CA PRO A 444 -8.23 -16.46 9.69
C PRO A 444 -9.10 -17.62 9.19
N GLU A 445 -9.94 -17.34 8.21
CA GLU A 445 -10.75 -18.33 7.54
C GLU A 445 -10.17 -18.60 6.15
N LYS A 446 -9.94 -19.87 5.84
CA LYS A 446 -9.33 -20.27 4.56
C LYS A 446 -10.19 -19.94 3.34
N ASN A 447 -11.47 -19.67 3.55
CA ASN A 447 -12.40 -19.30 2.50
C ASN A 447 -12.65 -17.79 2.57
N TRP A 448 -11.84 -17.02 1.89
CA TRP A 448 -11.98 -15.57 1.81
C TRP A 448 -12.36 -15.10 0.42
N ASP A 449 -13.09 -14.01 0.39
CA ASP A 449 -13.35 -13.25 -0.82
C ASP A 449 -12.52 -11.96 -0.81
N VAL A 450 -12.10 -11.53 -2.00
CA VAL A 450 -11.34 -10.31 -2.21
C VAL A 450 -11.87 -9.53 -3.42
N ALA A 451 -11.93 -8.22 -3.26
CA ALA A 451 -12.08 -7.30 -4.38
C ALA A 451 -10.92 -6.30 -4.38
N ALA A 452 -10.26 -6.18 -5.50
CA ALA A 452 -9.22 -5.19 -5.75
C ALA A 452 -9.81 -4.02 -6.53
N PHE A 453 -9.60 -2.82 -6.02
CA PHE A 453 -10.02 -1.56 -6.64
C PHE A 453 -8.77 -0.79 -7.00
N SER A 454 -8.57 -0.51 -8.29
CA SER A 454 -7.44 0.28 -8.78
C SER A 454 -7.94 1.54 -9.46
N GLY A 455 -7.31 2.69 -9.17
CA GLY A 455 -7.54 3.95 -9.87
C GLY A 455 -6.26 4.37 -10.59
N TYR A 456 -6.34 4.64 -11.87
CA TYR A 456 -5.16 4.90 -12.70
C TYR A 456 -4.87 6.40 -12.77
N MET A 457 -3.70 6.80 -12.28
CA MET A 457 -3.20 8.17 -12.42
C MET A 457 -2.56 8.40 -13.79
N CYS A 458 -1.92 7.37 -14.31
CA CYS A 458 -1.27 7.34 -15.61
C CYS A 458 -1.71 6.09 -16.37
N ASP A 459 -1.32 5.98 -17.65
CA ASP A 459 -1.61 4.80 -18.46
C ASP A 459 -1.03 3.54 -17.84
N ASP A 460 -1.79 2.46 -17.88
CA ASP A 460 -1.33 1.16 -17.41
C ASP A 460 -1.10 0.19 -18.56
N PRO A 461 0.15 -0.25 -18.81
CA PRO A 461 0.46 -1.13 -19.92
C PRO A 461 -0.09 -2.55 -19.75
N TYR A 462 -0.32 -3.01 -18.51
CA TYR A 462 -0.80 -4.37 -18.24
C TYR A 462 -2.28 -4.54 -18.51
N THR A 463 -3.09 -3.55 -18.15
CA THR A 463 -4.55 -3.59 -18.31
C THR A 463 -5.04 -2.79 -19.50
N GLY A 464 -4.19 -1.94 -20.09
CA GLY A 464 -4.56 -0.98 -21.13
C GLY A 464 -5.47 0.13 -20.64
N ALA A 465 -5.58 0.32 -19.32
CA ALA A 465 -6.35 1.41 -18.74
C ALA A 465 -5.64 2.76 -19.03
N ARG A 466 -6.44 3.77 -19.33
CA ARG A 466 -5.98 5.17 -19.41
C ARG A 466 -5.86 5.76 -18.02
N GLY A 467 -4.91 6.66 -17.84
CA GLY A 467 -4.82 7.46 -16.63
C GLY A 467 -5.90 8.54 -16.53
N VAL A 468 -5.68 9.50 -15.66
CA VAL A 468 -6.51 10.70 -15.56
C VAL A 468 -6.32 11.54 -16.83
N GLU A 469 -7.39 11.82 -17.54
CA GLU A 469 -7.41 12.63 -18.75
C GLU A 469 -8.23 13.91 -18.50
N CYS A 470 -7.65 15.08 -18.74
CA CYS A 470 -8.41 16.33 -18.81
C CYS A 470 -9.08 16.39 -20.19
N ILE A 471 -10.41 16.38 -20.24
CA ILE A 471 -11.17 16.37 -21.49
C ILE A 471 -11.77 17.74 -21.84
N ASP A 472 -11.94 18.59 -20.83
CA ASP A 472 -12.39 19.97 -20.97
C ASP A 472 -12.02 20.74 -19.69
N ASP A 473 -12.25 22.05 -19.66
CA ASP A 473 -12.01 22.82 -18.44
C ASP A 473 -12.74 22.24 -17.24
N GLN A 474 -11.97 21.90 -16.21
CA GLN A 474 -12.47 21.27 -14.98
C GLN A 474 -13.19 19.92 -15.17
N ILE A 475 -13.15 19.31 -16.35
CA ILE A 475 -13.76 18.00 -16.62
C ILE A 475 -12.67 16.97 -16.86
N TYR A 476 -12.71 15.92 -16.05
CA TYR A 476 -11.70 14.86 -16.05
C TYR A 476 -12.35 13.50 -16.28
N ARG A 477 -11.70 12.69 -17.11
CA ARG A 477 -12.00 11.27 -17.21
C ARG A 477 -11.04 10.50 -16.34
N VAL A 478 -11.57 9.62 -15.50
CA VAL A 478 -10.80 8.79 -14.56
C VAL A 478 -11.16 7.33 -14.75
N THR A 479 -10.16 6.53 -15.10
CA THR A 479 -10.35 5.09 -15.28
C THR A 479 -10.04 4.35 -13.99
N THR A 480 -10.91 3.41 -13.62
CA THR A 480 -10.73 2.49 -12.51
C THR A 480 -10.93 1.06 -12.97
N ARG A 481 -10.43 0.12 -12.18
CA ARG A 481 -10.65 -1.31 -12.39
C ARG A 481 -11.09 -1.95 -11.08
N ILE A 482 -12.05 -2.85 -11.19
CA ILE A 482 -12.44 -3.77 -10.13
C ILE A 482 -12.00 -5.15 -10.57
N SER A 483 -11.28 -5.85 -9.72
CA SER A 483 -10.86 -7.24 -9.96
C SER A 483 -11.29 -8.12 -8.78
N THR A 484 -11.96 -9.21 -9.10
CA THR A 484 -12.33 -10.25 -8.13
C THR A 484 -11.78 -11.58 -8.59
N PRO A 485 -11.80 -12.65 -7.77
CA PRO A 485 -11.41 -14.00 -8.20
C PRO A 485 -12.16 -14.51 -9.43
N ARG A 486 -13.31 -13.95 -9.73
CA ARG A 486 -14.21 -14.47 -10.79
C ARG A 486 -14.26 -13.56 -12.01
N ALA A 487 -14.05 -12.25 -11.86
CA ALA A 487 -14.23 -11.29 -12.94
C ALA A 487 -13.52 -9.96 -12.72
N GLY A 488 -13.51 -9.17 -13.79
CA GLY A 488 -13.08 -7.76 -13.75
C GLY A 488 -14.06 -6.83 -14.44
N LYS A 489 -14.12 -5.61 -13.96
CA LYS A 489 -14.80 -4.48 -14.59
C LYS A 489 -13.82 -3.33 -14.75
N ARG A 490 -13.94 -2.60 -15.85
CA ARG A 490 -13.38 -1.27 -15.98
C ARG A 490 -14.52 -0.27 -15.82
N VAL A 491 -14.33 0.70 -14.94
CA VAL A 491 -15.31 1.78 -14.73
C VAL A 491 -14.61 3.09 -15.03
N THR A 492 -15.16 3.83 -15.98
CA THR A 492 -14.64 5.14 -16.36
C THR A 492 -15.62 6.21 -15.93
N PHE A 493 -15.16 7.11 -15.10
CA PHE A 493 -15.93 8.24 -14.61
C PHE A 493 -15.59 9.49 -15.40
N THR A 494 -16.61 10.28 -15.73
CA THR A 494 -16.43 11.68 -16.16
C THR A 494 -16.83 12.55 -14.97
N LEU A 495 -15.89 13.30 -14.45
CA LEU A 495 -16.00 14.06 -13.21
C LEU A 495 -15.73 15.53 -13.52
N ARG A 496 -16.65 16.41 -13.09
CA ARG A 496 -16.42 17.86 -13.10
C ARG A 496 -15.89 18.28 -11.74
N LEU A 497 -14.81 19.03 -11.75
CA LEU A 497 -14.16 19.55 -10.57
C LEU A 497 -14.35 21.05 -10.48
N MET A 498 -14.92 21.55 -9.40
CA MET A 498 -15.13 22.98 -9.19
C MET A 498 -14.49 23.41 -7.88
N GLU A 499 -13.71 24.49 -7.94
CA GLU A 499 -13.10 25.04 -6.76
C GLU A 499 -14.17 25.69 -5.85
N LYS A 500 -14.13 25.38 -4.57
CA LYS A 500 -15.00 26.03 -3.60
C LYS A 500 -14.62 27.48 -3.40
N PRO A 501 -15.59 28.37 -3.24
CA PRO A 501 -15.31 29.70 -2.70
C PRO A 501 -14.48 29.62 -1.40
N LYS A 502 -13.59 30.56 -1.18
CA LYS A 502 -12.68 30.56 -0.01
C LYS A 502 -13.43 30.42 1.31
N GLU A 503 -14.59 31.03 1.42
CA GLU A 503 -15.46 31.01 2.60
C GLU A 503 -16.09 29.62 2.88
N GLN A 504 -16.15 28.76 1.87
CA GLN A 504 -16.70 27.41 1.96
C GLN A 504 -15.61 26.33 2.00
N ARG A 505 -14.33 26.73 1.96
CA ARG A 505 -13.22 25.79 2.09
C ARG A 505 -13.15 25.32 3.54
N LEU A 506 -13.76 24.20 3.78
CA LEU A 506 -13.62 23.53 5.08
C LEU A 506 -12.24 22.88 5.16
N ILE A 507 -11.58 23.08 6.27
CA ILE A 507 -10.43 22.28 6.67
C ILE A 507 -10.99 20.89 6.96
N PHE A 508 -10.90 20.02 5.97
CA PHE A 508 -11.40 18.67 6.13
C PHE A 508 -10.28 17.78 6.65
N ASN A 509 -10.11 17.82 7.95
CA ASN A 509 -9.11 17.05 8.66
C ASN A 509 -9.78 16.31 9.82
N PRO A 510 -10.07 15.00 9.67
CA PRO A 510 -10.74 14.26 10.73
C PRO A 510 -9.97 14.26 12.04
N LEU A 511 -8.63 14.34 11.99
CA LEU A 511 -7.81 14.35 13.18
C LEU A 511 -7.75 15.76 13.82
N LEU A 512 -7.44 16.79 13.04
CA LEU A 512 -7.41 18.16 13.54
C LEU A 512 -8.78 18.64 14.00
N ILE A 513 -9.86 18.29 13.28
CA ILE A 513 -11.23 18.60 13.69
C ILE A 513 -11.55 17.96 15.04
N ARG A 514 -11.16 16.72 15.29
CA ARG A 514 -11.37 16.07 16.58
C ARG A 514 -10.69 16.83 17.72
N PHE A 515 -9.52 17.38 17.49
CA PHE A 515 -8.80 18.16 18.51
C PHE A 515 -9.35 19.59 18.65
N ILE A 516 -9.75 20.20 17.53
CA ILE A 516 -10.23 21.58 17.53
C ILE A 516 -11.66 21.69 18.12
N TYR A 517 -12.52 20.69 17.88
CA TYR A 517 -13.96 20.77 18.15
C TYR A 517 -14.50 19.81 19.22
N GLY A 518 -13.68 19.16 20.02
CA GLY A 518 -14.27 18.49 21.14
C GLY A 518 -13.64 17.27 21.78
N GLU A 519 -12.46 16.85 21.41
CA GLU A 519 -11.76 15.83 22.19
C GLU A 519 -10.63 16.45 22.98
N ASP A 520 -10.61 16.19 24.28
CA ASP A 520 -9.44 16.57 25.10
C ASP A 520 -8.24 15.72 24.67
N PHE A 521 -7.34 16.33 23.91
CA PHE A 521 -6.13 15.68 23.43
C PHE A 521 -5.19 15.21 24.57
N ARG A 522 -5.37 15.69 25.79
CA ARG A 522 -4.56 15.33 26.96
C ARG A 522 -4.97 13.99 27.55
N THR A 523 -6.22 13.61 27.39
CA THR A 523 -6.78 12.37 27.94
C THR A 523 -6.88 11.25 26.92
N ARG A 524 -6.78 11.56 25.63
CA ARG A 524 -6.84 10.59 24.56
C ARG A 524 -5.52 9.82 24.45
N PRO A 525 -5.57 8.45 24.39
CA PRO A 525 -4.38 7.67 24.07
C PRO A 525 -3.86 8.03 22.67
N VAL A 526 -2.62 8.50 22.59
CA VAL A 526 -1.94 8.76 21.31
C VAL A 526 -1.55 7.42 20.70
N LYS A 527 -1.97 7.18 19.46
CA LYS A 527 -1.57 6.00 18.69
C LYS A 527 -0.27 6.30 17.93
N ILE A 528 0.53 5.29 17.69
CA ILE A 528 1.76 5.38 16.88
C ILE A 528 1.51 6.07 15.52
N SER A 529 0.34 5.82 14.93
CA SER A 529 -0.06 6.41 13.64
C SER A 529 -0.40 7.91 13.71
N ASP A 530 -0.69 8.45 14.90
CA ASP A 530 -1.22 9.82 15.01
C ASP A 530 -0.17 10.88 14.67
N SER A 531 1.08 10.69 15.10
CA SER A 531 2.17 11.64 14.82
C SER A 531 2.43 11.81 13.33
N GLY A 532 2.57 10.72 12.62
CA GLY A 532 2.80 10.78 11.18
C GLY A 532 1.56 11.27 10.42
N ARG A 533 0.34 10.98 10.91
CA ARG A 533 -0.90 11.55 10.35
C ARG A 533 -0.92 13.06 10.48
N ILE A 534 -0.64 13.59 11.66
CA ILE A 534 -0.56 15.03 11.90
C ILE A 534 0.46 15.66 10.95
N ARG A 535 1.63 15.06 10.82
CA ARG A 535 2.66 15.52 9.90
C ARG A 535 2.18 15.60 8.46
N ASN A 536 1.56 14.52 7.95
CA ASN A 536 1.07 14.46 6.58
C ASN A 536 -0.08 15.44 6.34
N GLU A 537 -0.96 15.61 7.31
CA GLU A 537 -2.05 16.57 7.25
C GLU A 537 -1.53 18.01 7.19
N LEU A 538 -0.55 18.34 8.02
CA LEU A 538 0.12 19.65 7.95
C LEU A 538 0.83 19.87 6.62
N GLN A 539 1.49 18.84 6.10
CA GLN A 539 2.16 18.87 4.81
C GLN A 539 1.18 19.11 3.66
N THR A 540 0.00 18.50 3.73
CA THR A 540 -1.05 18.65 2.71
C THR A 540 -1.74 20.01 2.78
N LEU A 541 -2.02 20.49 4.00
CA LEU A 541 -2.81 21.70 4.22
C LEU A 541 -2.00 22.99 4.17
N CYS A 542 -0.75 22.94 4.60
CA CYS A 542 0.07 24.13 4.81
C CYS A 542 1.57 23.86 4.54
N SER A 543 1.89 23.21 3.43
CA SER A 543 3.28 22.88 3.06
C SER A 543 4.21 24.08 3.07
N GLU A 544 3.73 25.27 2.71
CA GLU A 544 4.50 26.51 2.69
C GLU A 544 4.87 27.02 4.10
N ALA A 545 4.14 26.55 5.11
CA ALA A 545 4.43 26.86 6.51
C ALA A 545 5.42 25.86 7.15
N LEU A 546 5.89 24.86 6.41
CA LEU A 546 6.80 23.83 6.90
C LEU A 546 8.23 24.09 6.42
N GLU A 547 9.13 24.40 7.33
CA GLU A 547 10.56 24.54 7.04
C GLU A 547 11.31 23.26 7.43
N TYR A 548 11.88 22.59 6.42
CA TYR A 548 12.68 21.40 6.63
C TYR A 548 14.10 21.78 7.04
N GLN A 549 14.48 21.44 8.25
CA GLN A 549 15.79 21.74 8.80
C GLN A 549 16.84 20.69 8.44
N SER A 550 18.11 21.07 8.46
CA SER A 550 19.26 20.19 8.16
C SER A 550 19.35 18.98 9.11
N ASN A 551 18.86 19.10 10.34
CA ASN A 551 18.82 18.03 11.34
C ASN A 551 17.65 17.03 11.14
N GLY A 552 16.89 17.15 10.04
CA GLY A 552 15.75 16.29 9.72
C GLY A 552 14.44 16.67 10.43
N LYS A 553 14.44 17.73 11.21
CA LYS A 553 13.22 18.25 11.85
C LYS A 553 12.45 19.17 10.92
N ILE A 554 11.17 19.36 11.23
CA ILE A 554 10.27 20.27 10.52
C ILE A 554 9.86 21.36 11.49
N LEU A 555 10.24 22.58 11.19
CA LEU A 555 9.78 23.77 11.92
C LEU A 555 8.46 24.24 11.32
N ILE A 556 7.45 24.45 12.16
CA ILE A 556 6.16 24.96 11.73
C ILE A 556 6.12 26.47 11.92
N ARG A 557 5.99 27.18 10.83
CA ARG A 557 5.84 28.64 10.79
C ARG A 557 4.36 28.98 10.82
N PHE A 558 3.78 29.11 12.02
CA PHE A 558 2.36 29.43 12.19
C PHE A 558 1.97 30.77 11.53
N ASP A 559 2.92 31.71 11.48
CA ASP A 559 2.76 33.00 10.80
C ASP A 559 2.55 32.88 9.28
N ARG A 560 2.89 31.73 8.68
CA ARG A 560 2.71 31.43 7.25
C ARG A 560 1.50 30.54 6.97
N ILE A 561 0.76 30.14 7.97
CA ILE A 561 -0.48 29.38 7.75
C ILE A 561 -1.59 30.37 7.37
N PRO A 562 -2.15 30.28 6.16
CA PRO A 562 -3.20 31.19 5.75
C PRO A 562 -4.43 31.04 6.67
N PRO A 563 -5.02 32.13 7.19
CA PRO A 563 -6.22 32.06 8.05
C PRO A 563 -7.43 31.42 7.38
N GLU A 564 -7.49 31.44 6.06
CA GLU A 564 -8.50 30.77 5.24
C GLU A 564 -8.30 29.25 5.18
N VAL A 565 -7.11 28.75 5.48
CA VAL A 565 -6.79 27.32 5.59
C VAL A 565 -7.02 26.83 7.02
N ILE A 566 -6.45 27.52 8.00
CA ILE A 566 -6.66 27.28 9.44
C ILE A 566 -6.93 28.63 10.11
N SER A 567 -8.11 28.81 10.70
CA SER A 567 -8.43 30.07 11.36
C SER A 567 -7.42 30.39 12.46
N LEU A 568 -7.19 31.67 12.76
CA LEU A 568 -6.25 32.10 13.80
C LEU A 568 -6.57 31.48 15.17
N LYS A 569 -7.85 31.27 15.46
CA LYS A 569 -8.31 30.58 16.68
C LYS A 569 -7.85 29.12 16.66
N ASP A 570 -8.02 28.44 15.54
CA ASP A 570 -7.68 27.03 15.40
C ASP A 570 -6.16 26.82 15.32
N GLN A 571 -5.42 27.77 14.76
CA GLN A 571 -3.94 27.77 14.80
C GLN A 571 -3.42 27.80 16.23
N LYS A 572 -4.07 28.56 17.12
CA LYS A 572 -3.70 28.60 18.55
C LYS A 572 -3.91 27.23 19.19
N ILE A 573 -5.06 26.61 18.96
CA ILE A 573 -5.36 25.26 19.48
C ILE A 573 -4.39 24.24 18.91
N LEU A 574 -4.12 24.29 17.60
CA LEU A 574 -3.16 23.40 16.95
C LEU A 574 -1.76 23.52 17.57
N ARG A 575 -1.31 24.74 17.86
CA ARG A 575 -0.04 24.99 18.54
C ARG A 575 -0.01 24.30 19.91
N GLU A 576 -1.03 24.51 20.74
CA GLU A 576 -1.14 23.90 22.07
C GLU A 576 -1.11 22.37 22.01
N VAL A 577 -1.82 21.77 21.04
CA VAL A 577 -1.83 20.32 20.80
C VAL A 577 -0.44 19.81 20.45
N LEU A 578 0.24 20.46 19.52
CA LEU A 578 1.56 20.04 19.06
C LEU A 578 2.63 20.22 20.13
N GLU A 579 2.59 21.30 20.88
CA GLU A 579 3.48 21.54 22.03
C GLU A 579 3.29 20.47 23.10
N TRP A 580 2.05 20.14 23.41
CA TRP A 580 1.74 19.09 24.38
C TRP A 580 2.25 17.73 23.92
N TYR A 581 2.02 17.36 22.66
CA TYR A 581 2.51 16.11 22.12
C TYR A 581 4.03 16.04 22.06
N LYS A 582 4.70 17.11 21.64
CA LYS A 582 6.17 17.18 21.65
C LYS A 582 6.73 16.97 23.05
N LYS A 583 6.07 17.54 24.08
CA LYS A 583 6.48 17.43 25.47
C LYS A 583 6.25 16.02 26.05
N HIS A 584 5.10 15.40 25.79
CA HIS A 584 4.68 14.16 26.46
C HIS A 584 4.98 12.90 25.62
N HIS A 585 5.19 13.05 24.31
CA HIS A 585 5.52 11.98 23.39
C HIS A 585 6.74 12.33 22.50
N PRO A 586 7.89 12.70 23.10
CA PRO A 586 9.04 13.24 22.36
C PRO A 586 9.60 12.26 21.32
N ILE A 587 9.50 10.95 21.56
CA ILE A 587 9.97 9.93 20.61
C ILE A 587 9.12 9.96 19.33
N TRP A 588 7.80 10.12 19.44
CA TRP A 588 6.90 10.09 18.30
C TRP A 588 6.88 11.42 17.54
N PHE A 589 7.09 12.54 18.24
CA PHE A 589 7.12 13.89 17.68
C PHE A 589 8.54 14.47 17.56
N HIS A 590 9.57 13.59 17.48
CA HIS A 590 10.97 14.03 17.32
C HIS A 590 11.22 14.82 16.02
N TRP A 591 10.38 14.58 14.98
CA TRP A 591 10.43 15.30 13.71
C TRP A 591 9.95 16.74 13.82
N LEU A 592 9.18 17.07 14.87
CA LEU A 592 8.56 18.37 15.05
C LEU A 592 9.53 19.34 15.74
N ASP A 593 9.71 20.48 15.13
CA ASP A 593 10.30 21.67 15.78
C ASP A 593 9.26 22.77 15.89
N MET A 594 9.29 23.49 17.01
CA MET A 594 8.33 24.55 17.29
C MET A 594 9.13 25.83 17.50
N PRO A 595 8.67 26.97 16.95
CA PRO A 595 9.30 28.25 17.26
C PRO A 595 9.20 28.51 18.77
N SER A 596 10.30 28.95 19.36
CA SER A 596 10.41 29.34 20.77
C SER A 596 9.47 30.49 21.12
#